data_8c785c38fddd2d41f3c5249310e64301
#
_entry.id   8c785c38fddd2d41f3c5249310e64301
#
_cell.length_a   1.000
_cell.length_b   1.000
_cell.length_c   1.000
_cell.angle_alpha   90.00
_cell.angle_beta   90.00
_cell.angle_gamma   90.00
#
_symmetry.space_group_name_H-M   'P 1'
#
loop_
_entity.id
_entity.type
_entity.pdbx_description
1 polymer ?
#
loop_
_entity_poly.entity_id
_entity_poly.type
_entity_poly.pdbx_seq_one_letter_code
_entity_poly.pdbx_strand_id
1 'polypeptide(L)'
;RVERRPHQYLYHDGDNYQFMNQETFDQIPIAHDLINGVDFLLEGMIVDVVSDASTETVLYADVPIKVQQKITYTEPGLKGDTATNTLKPATAESGATVRVPLFINEGETIEIDTRDGSYVSRVKA
;
A
#
# COMPACT_ATOMS: atom_id res chain seq x y z
N ARG A 1 -22.90 -15.19 2.10
CA ARG A 1 -23.03 -13.79 1.73
C ARG A 1 -21.85 -12.97 2.28
N VAL A 2 -21.26 -12.15 1.44
CA VAL A 2 -20.12 -11.33 1.85
C VAL A 2 -20.49 -9.87 1.93
N GLU A 3 -19.85 -9.16 2.87
CA GLU A 3 -20.00 -7.72 3.02
C GLU A 3 -18.63 -7.08 2.91
N ARG A 4 -18.59 -5.92 2.27
CA ARG A 4 -17.37 -5.13 2.11
C ARG A 4 -17.59 -3.80 2.83
N ARG A 5 -16.74 -3.52 3.83
CA ARG A 5 -16.87 -2.33 4.66
C ARG A 5 -15.55 -1.57 4.75
N PRO A 6 -15.60 -0.24 4.73
CA PRO A 6 -14.37 0.54 4.88
C PRO A 6 -13.87 0.53 6.31
N HIS A 7 -12.56 0.33 6.45
CA HIS A 7 -11.89 0.34 7.74
C HIS A 7 -10.63 1.18 7.63
N GLN A 8 -10.27 1.84 8.73
CA GLN A 8 -9.04 2.63 8.77
C GLN A 8 -7.94 1.83 9.45
N TYR A 9 -6.79 1.75 8.82
CA TYR A 9 -5.64 1.10 9.43
C TYR A 9 -5.10 1.97 10.56
N LEU A 10 -4.93 1.39 11.73
CA LEU A 10 -4.47 2.10 12.92
C LEU A 10 -3.00 1.86 13.20
N TYR A 11 -2.62 0.61 13.44
CA TYR A 11 -1.24 0.27 13.75
C TYR A 11 -1.01 -1.23 13.66
N HIS A 12 0.25 -1.59 13.64
CA HIS A 12 0.69 -2.99 13.60
C HIS A 12 1.04 -3.42 15.03
N ASP A 13 0.46 -4.53 15.46
CA ASP A 13 0.65 -5.04 16.81
C ASP A 13 0.96 -6.54 16.72
N GLY A 14 2.23 -6.90 16.95
CA GLY A 14 2.66 -8.29 16.87
C GLY A 14 2.39 -8.89 15.51
N ASP A 15 1.58 -9.94 15.47
CA ASP A 15 1.26 -10.64 14.24
C ASP A 15 0.05 -10.05 13.52
N ASN A 16 -0.61 -9.08 14.13
CA ASN A 16 -1.85 -8.54 13.60
C ASN A 16 -1.74 -7.06 13.29
N TYR A 17 -2.57 -6.65 12.34
CA TYR A 17 -2.74 -5.25 11.98
C TYR A 17 -4.09 -4.80 12.49
N GLN A 18 -4.14 -3.68 13.19
CA GLN A 18 -5.38 -3.21 13.83
C GLN A 18 -6.10 -2.25 12.90
N PHE A 19 -7.39 -2.50 12.73
CA PHE A 19 -8.25 -1.69 11.86
C PHE A 19 -9.49 -1.25 12.60
N MET A 20 -10.01 -0.09 12.23
CA MET A 20 -11.23 0.44 12.83
C MET A 20 -12.32 0.58 11.78
N ASN A 21 -13.47 -0.03 12.04
CA ASN A 21 -14.63 0.10 11.15
C ASN A 21 -15.07 1.55 11.10
N GLN A 22 -15.20 2.11 9.91
CA GLN A 22 -15.54 3.52 9.75
C GLN A 22 -16.99 3.84 10.07
N GLU A 23 -17.83 2.82 10.16
CA GLU A 23 -19.25 2.99 10.48
C GLU A 23 -19.56 2.75 11.96
N THR A 24 -19.00 1.66 12.52
CA THR A 24 -19.27 1.27 13.91
C THR A 24 -18.18 1.69 14.87
N PHE A 25 -16.99 2.03 14.35
CA PHE A 25 -15.79 2.37 15.13
C PHE A 25 -15.26 1.21 15.95
N ASP A 26 -15.71 -0.01 15.66
CA ASP A 26 -15.14 -1.19 16.29
C ASP A 26 -13.74 -1.44 15.75
N GLN A 27 -12.84 -1.82 16.66
CA GLN A 27 -11.47 -2.14 16.29
C GLN A 27 -11.33 -3.65 16.16
N ILE A 28 -10.71 -4.10 15.06
CA ILE A 28 -10.52 -5.53 14.83
C ILE A 28 -9.09 -5.81 14.40
N PRO A 29 -8.53 -6.96 14.78
CA PRO A 29 -7.21 -7.39 14.30
C PRO A 29 -7.37 -8.19 13.01
N ILE A 30 -6.43 -7.98 12.08
CA ILE A 30 -6.40 -8.75 10.83
C ILE A 30 -4.97 -9.24 10.64
N ALA A 31 -4.84 -10.54 10.35
CA ALA A 31 -3.52 -11.13 10.16
C ALA A 31 -2.89 -10.67 8.85
N HIS A 32 -1.57 -10.57 8.85
CA HIS A 32 -0.78 -10.16 7.69
C HIS A 32 -1.20 -10.89 6.41
N ASP A 33 -1.42 -12.19 6.50
CA ASP A 33 -1.70 -13.01 5.32
C ASP A 33 -3.07 -12.75 4.70
N LEU A 34 -3.93 -12.07 5.42
CA LEU A 34 -5.28 -11.76 4.92
C LEU A 34 -5.35 -10.37 4.27
N ILE A 35 -4.25 -9.63 4.27
CA ILE A 35 -4.26 -8.26 3.74
C ILE A 35 -3.58 -8.22 2.37
N ASN A 36 -4.38 -7.97 1.35
CA ASN A 36 -3.85 -7.83 -0.02
C ASN A 36 -3.25 -6.43 -0.17
N GLY A 37 -1.99 -6.37 -0.58
CA GLY A 37 -1.29 -5.11 -0.71
C GLY A 37 -0.70 -4.61 0.60
N VAL A 38 -0.47 -5.51 1.56
CA VAL A 38 0.00 -5.15 2.90
C VAL A 38 1.31 -4.35 2.88
N ASP A 39 2.17 -4.58 1.88
CA ASP A 39 3.44 -3.87 1.78
C ASP A 39 3.26 -2.36 1.59
N PHE A 40 2.10 -1.95 1.13
CA PHE A 40 1.81 -0.54 0.86
C PHE A 40 0.91 0.10 1.91
N LEU A 41 0.63 -0.63 2.98
CA LEU A 41 -0.26 -0.16 4.03
C LEU A 41 0.40 0.95 4.84
N LEU A 42 -0.32 2.05 5.03
CA LEU A 42 0.14 3.19 5.81
C LEU A 42 -0.89 3.53 6.87
N GLU A 43 -0.41 3.97 8.02
CA GLU A 43 -1.25 4.39 9.13
C GLU A 43 -2.24 5.45 8.67
N GLY A 44 -3.50 5.25 9.01
CA GLY A 44 -4.58 6.15 8.59
C GLY A 44 -5.23 5.81 7.27
N MET A 45 -4.66 4.85 6.52
CA MET A 45 -5.19 4.47 5.21
C MET A 45 -6.53 3.75 5.36
N ILE A 46 -7.45 4.02 4.45
CA ILE A 46 -8.74 3.34 4.42
C ILE A 46 -8.65 2.14 3.49
N VAL A 47 -9.01 0.97 4.01
CA VAL A 47 -9.01 -0.26 3.24
C VAL A 47 -10.41 -0.87 3.28
N ASP A 48 -10.69 -1.76 2.34
CA ASP A 48 -11.94 -2.50 2.34
C ASP A 48 -11.71 -3.83 3.04
N VAL A 49 -12.51 -4.09 4.06
CA VAL A 49 -12.48 -5.37 4.77
C VAL A 49 -13.69 -6.17 4.31
N VAL A 50 -13.42 -7.37 3.82
CA VAL A 50 -14.43 -8.26 3.31
C VAL A 50 -14.66 -9.36 4.33
N SER A 51 -15.90 -9.53 4.75
CA SER A 51 -16.24 -10.51 5.76
C SER A 51 -17.48 -11.31 5.37
N ASP A 52 -17.64 -12.46 6.01
CA ASP A 52 -18.83 -13.28 5.85
C ASP A 52 -19.90 -12.72 6.78
N ALA A 53 -20.99 -12.24 6.20
CA ALA A 53 -22.05 -11.58 6.96
C ALA A 53 -22.74 -12.53 7.96
N SER A 54 -22.81 -13.81 7.64
CA SER A 54 -23.51 -14.76 8.50
C SER A 54 -22.70 -15.14 9.74
N THR A 55 -21.38 -15.19 9.63
CA THR A 55 -20.50 -15.58 10.74
C THR A 55 -19.70 -14.40 11.30
N GLU A 56 -19.77 -13.25 10.65
CA GLU A 56 -18.98 -12.06 10.97
C GLU A 56 -17.47 -12.34 10.96
N THR A 57 -17.06 -13.32 10.17
CA THR A 57 -15.65 -13.68 10.06
C THR A 57 -14.98 -12.88 8.95
N VAL A 58 -13.82 -12.27 9.26
CA VAL A 58 -13.06 -11.56 8.26
C VAL A 58 -12.43 -12.56 7.29
N LEU A 59 -12.68 -12.35 6.01
CA LEU A 59 -12.12 -13.20 4.96
C LEU A 59 -10.80 -12.61 4.44
N TYR A 60 -10.77 -11.30 4.17
CA TYR A 60 -9.55 -10.62 3.76
C TYR A 60 -9.78 -9.11 3.78
N ALA A 61 -8.69 -8.37 3.59
CA ALA A 61 -8.74 -6.92 3.46
C ALA A 61 -8.00 -6.52 2.19
N ASP A 62 -8.48 -5.48 1.52
CA ASP A 62 -7.87 -4.96 0.30
C ASP A 62 -7.39 -3.54 0.50
N VAL A 63 -6.08 -3.33 0.36
CA VAL A 63 -5.50 -2.00 0.23
C VAL A 63 -5.99 -1.44 -1.12
N PRO A 64 -6.24 -0.13 -1.25
CA PRO A 64 -6.67 0.42 -2.54
C PRO A 64 -5.73 -0.01 -3.66
N ILE A 65 -6.30 -0.23 -4.84
CA ILE A 65 -5.52 -0.71 -5.99
C ILE A 65 -4.41 0.28 -6.34
N LYS A 66 -4.70 1.57 -6.23
CA LYS A 66 -3.70 2.60 -6.51
C LYS A 66 -3.53 3.48 -5.29
N VAL A 67 -2.26 3.69 -4.91
CA VAL A 67 -1.92 4.53 -3.78
C VAL A 67 -0.86 5.53 -4.20
N GLN A 68 -0.82 6.67 -3.51
CA GLN A 68 0.19 7.69 -3.74
C GLN A 68 1.12 7.67 -2.54
N GLN A 69 2.40 7.47 -2.79
CA GLN A 69 3.39 7.40 -1.72
C GLN A 69 4.65 8.17 -2.09
N LYS A 70 5.24 8.76 -1.07
CA LYS A 70 6.49 9.50 -1.22
C LYS A 70 7.66 8.53 -1.25
N ILE A 71 8.63 8.81 -2.09
CA ILE A 71 9.86 8.02 -2.14
C ILE A 71 10.78 8.52 -1.04
N THR A 72 11.09 7.63 -0.10
CA THR A 72 11.94 7.97 1.04
C THR A 72 13.42 7.71 0.77
N TYR A 73 13.72 6.79 -0.15
CA TYR A 73 15.09 6.52 -0.53
C TYR A 73 15.15 5.99 -1.96
N THR A 74 16.08 6.51 -2.72
CA THR A 74 16.43 5.94 -4.02
C THR A 74 17.79 6.52 -4.41
N GLU A 75 18.56 5.78 -5.18
CA GLU A 75 19.82 6.30 -5.69
C GLU A 75 19.57 7.11 -6.95
N PRO A 76 20.41 8.12 -7.22
CA PRO A 76 20.29 8.86 -8.48
C PRO A 76 20.47 7.91 -9.66
N GLY A 77 19.72 8.14 -10.73
CA GLY A 77 19.93 7.40 -11.96
C GLY A 77 21.30 7.75 -12.52
N LEU A 78 22.04 6.74 -12.97
CA LEU A 78 23.38 6.98 -13.49
C LEU A 78 23.28 7.57 -14.88
N LYS A 79 24.03 8.65 -15.06
CA LYS A 79 24.15 9.29 -16.36
C LYS A 79 24.92 8.36 -17.29
N GLY A 80 24.38 8.11 -18.45
CA GLY A 80 25.02 7.21 -19.39
C GLY A 80 24.38 5.84 -19.47
N ASP A 81 23.45 5.54 -18.58
CA ASP A 81 22.64 4.36 -18.74
C ASP A 81 21.80 4.54 -19.98
N THR A 82 21.99 3.67 -20.95
CA THR A 82 21.39 3.86 -22.25
C THR A 82 20.24 2.91 -22.52
N ALA A 83 20.02 1.96 -21.67
CA ALA A 83 18.94 1.01 -21.87
C ALA A 83 17.60 1.71 -21.72
N THR A 84 16.77 1.58 -22.74
CA THR A 84 15.40 2.06 -22.65
C THR A 84 14.65 1.19 -21.67
N ASN A 85 13.71 1.77 -20.94
CA ASN A 85 12.92 1.06 -19.94
C ASN A 85 13.71 0.59 -18.73
N THR A 86 14.86 1.19 -18.49
CA THR A 86 15.65 0.88 -17.31
C THR A 86 14.97 1.46 -16.09
N LEU A 87 14.81 0.63 -15.07
CA LEU A 87 14.21 1.02 -13.81
C LEU A 87 15.24 0.86 -12.70
N LYS A 88 15.01 1.57 -11.61
CA LYS A 88 15.86 1.45 -10.42
C LYS A 88 14.98 1.18 -9.21
N PRO A 89 15.51 0.54 -8.16
CA PRO A 89 14.75 0.34 -6.95
C PRO A 89 14.60 1.64 -6.17
N ALA A 90 13.45 1.81 -5.54
CA ALA A 90 13.17 2.93 -4.67
C ALA A 90 12.38 2.43 -3.48
N THR A 91 12.55 3.07 -2.34
CA THR A 91 11.80 2.73 -1.14
C THR A 91 10.67 3.74 -0.95
N ALA A 92 9.45 3.25 -0.87
CA ALA A 92 8.28 4.08 -0.62
C ALA A 92 8.13 4.30 0.89
N GLU A 93 7.30 5.27 1.28
CA GLU A 93 7.13 5.60 2.70
C GLU A 93 6.54 4.45 3.52
N SER A 94 5.88 3.50 2.89
CA SER A 94 5.38 2.30 3.57
C SER A 94 6.48 1.26 3.81
N GLY A 95 7.68 1.50 3.30
CA GLY A 95 8.78 0.55 3.40
C GLY A 95 8.88 -0.41 2.23
N ALA A 96 7.92 -0.38 1.32
CA ALA A 96 7.92 -1.27 0.16
C ALA A 96 8.95 -0.81 -0.87
N THR A 97 9.55 -1.78 -1.56
CA THR A 97 10.47 -1.49 -2.66
C THR A 97 9.69 -1.48 -3.97
N VAL A 98 9.85 -0.43 -4.74
CA VAL A 98 9.16 -0.23 -6.02
C VAL A 98 10.20 0.04 -7.09
N ARG A 99 9.99 -0.49 -8.28
CA ARG A 99 10.87 -0.19 -9.43
C ARG A 99 10.34 1.08 -10.11
N VAL A 100 11.19 2.09 -10.19
CA VAL A 100 10.79 3.39 -10.74
C VAL A 100 11.72 3.81 -11.87
N PRO A 101 11.25 4.71 -12.77
CA PRO A 101 12.14 5.26 -13.80
C PRO A 101 13.33 5.98 -13.18
N LEU A 102 14.43 6.07 -13.93
CA LEU A 102 15.67 6.65 -13.42
C LEU A 102 15.52 8.11 -13.00
N PHE A 103 14.53 8.83 -13.54
CA PHE A 103 14.37 10.26 -13.23
C PHE A 103 13.67 10.52 -11.89
N ILE A 104 13.18 9.49 -11.22
CA ILE A 104 12.52 9.68 -9.91
C ILE A 104 13.57 9.91 -8.83
N ASN A 105 13.36 10.93 -7.99
CA ASN A 105 14.27 11.29 -6.91
C ASN A 105 13.60 11.14 -5.55
N GLU A 106 14.43 11.08 -4.51
CA GLU A 106 13.92 11.09 -3.13
C GLU A 106 13.07 12.33 -2.91
N GLY A 107 12.00 12.16 -2.17
CA GLY A 107 11.09 13.24 -1.85
C GLY A 107 9.95 13.40 -2.84
N GLU A 108 10.04 12.76 -4.00
CA GLU A 108 8.94 12.81 -4.97
C GLU A 108 7.85 11.83 -4.59
N THR A 109 6.62 12.20 -4.90
CA THR A 109 5.46 11.34 -4.68
C THR A 109 5.09 10.66 -5.98
N ILE A 110 4.84 9.37 -5.92
CA ILE A 110 4.45 8.60 -7.10
C ILE A 110 3.16 7.84 -6.82
N GLU A 111 2.48 7.48 -7.90
CA GLU A 111 1.33 6.59 -7.81
C GLU A 111 1.80 5.17 -8.10
N ILE A 112 1.35 4.24 -7.27
CA ILE A 112 1.75 2.83 -7.32
C ILE A 112 0.51 1.96 -7.46
N ASP A 113 0.60 0.95 -8.33
CA ASP A 113 -0.43 -0.08 -8.42
C ASP A 113 -0.07 -1.16 -7.40
N THR A 114 -0.90 -1.32 -6.37
CA THR A 114 -0.60 -2.22 -5.27
C THR A 114 -0.78 -3.70 -5.62
N ARG A 115 -1.42 -3.99 -6.74
CA ARG A 115 -1.62 -5.38 -7.16
C ARG A 115 -0.30 -6.05 -7.54
N ASP A 116 0.61 -5.31 -8.14
CA ASP A 116 1.91 -5.83 -8.55
C ASP A 116 3.08 -4.97 -8.08
N GLY A 117 2.80 -3.88 -7.38
CA GLY A 117 3.84 -2.99 -6.88
C GLY A 117 4.51 -2.15 -7.96
N SER A 118 3.83 -1.91 -9.07
CA SER A 118 4.43 -1.18 -10.17
C SER A 118 4.20 0.32 -10.10
N TYR A 119 5.15 1.05 -10.67
CA TYR A 119 5.06 2.50 -10.83
C TYR A 119 4.00 2.83 -11.88
N VAL A 120 3.12 3.77 -11.58
CA VAL A 120 2.11 4.24 -12.52
C VAL A 120 2.50 5.60 -13.08
N SER A 121 2.73 6.58 -12.21
CA SER A 121 3.05 7.94 -12.66
C SER A 121 3.60 8.77 -11.50
N ARG A 122 4.22 9.89 -11.86
CA ARG A 122 4.61 10.89 -10.87
C ARG A 122 3.39 11.73 -10.51
N VAL A 123 3.29 12.03 -9.22
CA VAL A 123 2.23 12.90 -8.73
C VAL A 123 2.81 14.28 -8.53
N LYS A 124 2.19 15.26 -9.16
CA LYS A 124 2.62 16.64 -8.98
C LYS A 124 2.02 17.18 -7.70
N ALA A 125 2.87 17.75 -6.89
CA ALA A 125 2.42 18.38 -5.66
C ALA A 125 1.69 19.69 -5.94
#